data_ff1a2fb0c81e580630fa1c05e4d3c804
#
_entry.id   ff1a2fb0c81e580630fa1c05e4d3c804
#
_cell.length_a   1.000
_cell.length_b   1.000
_cell.length_c   1.000
_cell.angle_alpha   90.00
_cell.angle_beta   90.00
_cell.angle_gamma   90.00
#
_symmetry.space_group_name_H-M   'P 1'
#
loop_
_entity.id
_entity.type
_entity.pdbx_description
1 polymer ?
#
loop_
_entity_poly.entity_id
_entity_poly.type
_entity_poly.pdbx_seq_one_letter_code
_entity_poly.pdbx_strand_id
1 'polypeptide(L)'
;MNDDVQKYIYRTLTIFISGVGVWVGFVFINACGFSLACRQSAAVAERTPIPTLVPATMPALEIQNKPVAATSDACRVPAADLIGAWVSAKSPETEAFQFVDADGKKCEATFAEVLPLFTEPNLWQTDSLACVSCHSVDVTISPAQLDLSSYAGILAGSRREDEKSKGMDILGGGIWEKSMLYQSLSVSKADVPGHTEAVSADSFVFAGKPLAESAPTATPKP
;
A
#
# COMPACT_ATOMS: atom_id res chain seq x y z
N MET A 1 57.77 -12.65 23.96
CA MET A 1 56.70 -12.88 23.00
C MET A 1 56.45 -11.57 22.32
N ASN A 2 56.71 -11.26 21.19
CA ASN A 2 57.34 -11.80 20.02
C ASN A 2 57.55 -10.59 19.11
N ASP A 3 58.75 -10.05 19.12
CA ASP A 3 59.11 -8.90 18.22
C ASP A 3 58.80 -9.27 16.75
N ASP A 4 58.85 -10.53 16.42
CA ASP A 4 58.54 -11.01 15.08
C ASP A 4 57.02 -10.93 14.70
N VAL A 5 56.15 -11.24 15.67
CA VAL A 5 54.69 -11.11 15.45
C VAL A 5 54.27 -9.67 15.34
N GLN A 6 54.88 -8.78 16.13
CA GLN A 6 54.62 -7.37 16.09
C GLN A 6 55.09 -6.75 14.75
N LYS A 7 56.26 -7.11 14.26
CA LYS A 7 56.78 -6.70 12.96
C LYS A 7 55.85 -7.19 11.80
N TYR A 8 55.38 -8.43 11.91
CA TYR A 8 54.45 -8.97 10.92
C TYR A 8 53.12 -8.24 10.87
N ILE A 9 52.55 -7.93 12.05
CA ILE A 9 51.31 -7.17 12.16
C ILE A 9 51.50 -5.75 11.56
N TYR A 10 52.54 -5.05 11.94
CA TYR A 10 52.78 -3.72 11.39
C TYR A 10 53.00 -3.72 9.86
N ARG A 11 53.72 -4.71 9.36
CA ARG A 11 53.93 -4.85 7.91
C ARG A 11 52.65 -5.10 7.16
N THR A 12 51.77 -6.00 7.66
CA THR A 12 50.47 -6.29 7.07
C THR A 12 49.56 -5.07 7.12
N LEU A 13 49.53 -4.39 8.26
CA LEU A 13 48.71 -3.19 8.44
C LEU A 13 49.16 -2.06 7.49
N THR A 14 50.47 -1.85 7.35
CA THR A 14 51.01 -0.86 6.42
C THR A 14 50.64 -1.16 4.97
N ILE A 15 50.76 -2.42 4.54
CA ILE A 15 50.37 -2.83 3.18
C ILE A 15 48.87 -2.60 2.95
N PHE A 16 48.06 -2.95 3.93
CA PHE A 16 46.59 -2.75 3.84
C PHE A 16 46.23 -1.26 3.74
N ILE A 17 46.75 -0.42 4.63
CA ILE A 17 46.48 1.03 4.62
C ILE A 17 46.95 1.66 3.32
N SER A 18 48.17 1.26 2.83
CA SER A 18 48.66 1.75 1.54
C SER A 18 47.77 1.33 0.37
N GLY A 19 47.29 0.08 0.36
CA GLY A 19 46.37 -0.41 -0.65
C GLY A 19 45.05 0.36 -0.68
N VAL A 20 44.47 0.59 0.49
CA VAL A 20 43.23 1.40 0.62
C VAL A 20 43.48 2.84 0.16
N GLY A 21 44.59 3.44 0.54
CA GLY A 21 44.96 4.80 0.12
C GLY A 21 45.09 4.93 -1.41
N VAL A 22 45.75 3.97 -2.06
CA VAL A 22 45.87 3.93 -3.52
C VAL A 22 44.52 3.76 -4.18
N TRP A 23 43.70 2.88 -3.65
CA TRP A 23 42.36 2.63 -4.21
C TRP A 23 41.44 3.85 -4.10
N VAL A 24 41.41 4.50 -2.92
CA VAL A 24 40.64 5.74 -2.72
C VAL A 24 41.15 6.85 -3.65
N GLY A 25 42.45 6.99 -3.80
CA GLY A 25 43.06 7.94 -4.74
C GLY A 25 42.66 7.69 -6.17
N PHE A 26 42.63 6.42 -6.58
CA PHE A 26 42.22 6.03 -7.92
C PHE A 26 40.74 6.36 -8.17
N VAL A 27 39.86 6.02 -7.22
CA VAL A 27 38.43 6.34 -7.32
C VAL A 27 38.23 7.85 -7.39
N PHE A 28 38.94 8.61 -6.56
CA PHE A 28 38.83 10.05 -6.55
C PHE A 28 39.28 10.69 -7.88
N ILE A 29 40.39 10.25 -8.45
CA ILE A 29 40.88 10.74 -9.73
C ILE A 29 39.89 10.41 -10.86
N ASN A 30 39.30 9.21 -10.84
CA ASN A 30 38.29 8.85 -11.84
C ASN A 30 36.96 9.61 -11.69
N ALA A 31 36.59 9.97 -10.46
CA ALA A 31 35.34 10.69 -10.20
C ALA A 31 35.47 12.20 -10.36
N CYS A 32 36.59 12.78 -9.97
CA CYS A 32 36.81 14.24 -9.90
C CYS A 32 37.89 14.75 -10.86
N GLY A 33 38.59 13.88 -11.57
CA GLY A 33 39.75 14.22 -12.39
C GLY A 33 40.91 14.68 -11.54
N PHE A 34 41.94 15.28 -12.22
CA PHE A 34 43.11 15.86 -11.52
C PHE A 34 42.83 17.22 -10.86
N SER A 35 41.62 17.80 -11.04
CA SER A 35 41.24 19.01 -10.32
C SER A 35 40.74 18.62 -8.94
N LEU A 36 41.34 19.17 -7.88
CA LEU A 36 40.92 18.95 -6.49
C LEU A 36 39.51 19.49 -6.18
N ALA A 37 38.79 19.98 -7.18
CA ALA A 37 37.40 20.40 -7.10
C ALA A 37 36.57 19.42 -7.92
N CYS A 38 35.76 18.60 -7.26
CA CYS A 38 34.70 17.83 -7.92
C CYS A 38 33.68 18.86 -8.44
N ARG A 39 33.86 19.33 -9.68
CA ARG A 39 32.81 20.06 -10.38
C ARG A 39 31.69 19.05 -10.62
N GLN A 40 30.63 19.17 -9.84
CA GLN A 40 29.35 18.76 -10.34
C GLN A 40 29.09 19.63 -11.57
N SER A 41 29.44 19.11 -12.73
CA SER A 41 28.89 19.61 -13.98
C SER A 41 27.41 19.23 -13.99
N ALA A 42 26.61 19.97 -13.21
CA ALA A 42 25.28 20.20 -13.65
C ALA A 42 25.47 20.91 -14.99
N ALA A 43 25.45 20.16 -16.09
CA ALA A 43 25.00 20.73 -17.33
C ALA A 43 23.67 21.36 -17.01
N VAL A 44 23.69 22.65 -16.71
CA VAL A 44 22.49 23.47 -16.82
C VAL A 44 22.14 23.30 -18.29
N ALA A 45 21.29 22.32 -18.56
CA ALA A 45 20.59 22.29 -19.82
C ALA A 45 19.94 23.67 -19.90
N GLU A 46 20.50 24.49 -20.77
CA GLU A 46 19.88 25.75 -21.15
C GLU A 46 18.46 25.37 -21.54
N ARG A 47 17.54 25.53 -20.56
CA ARG A 47 16.13 25.27 -20.79
C ARG A 47 15.76 26.32 -21.82
N THR A 48 15.69 25.88 -23.08
CA THR A 48 14.94 26.63 -24.07
C THR A 48 13.67 27.05 -23.37
N PRO A 49 13.37 28.37 -23.29
CA PRO A 49 12.15 28.80 -22.64
C PRO A 49 11.01 28.03 -23.30
N ILE A 50 10.36 27.20 -22.48
CA ILE A 50 9.17 26.50 -22.92
C ILE A 50 8.27 27.59 -23.42
N PRO A 51 7.86 27.59 -24.72
CA PRO A 51 6.96 28.59 -25.20
C PRO A 51 5.78 28.62 -24.25
N THR A 52 5.58 29.74 -23.60
CA THR A 52 4.49 29.92 -22.64
C THR A 52 3.25 29.53 -23.42
N LEU A 53 2.76 28.34 -23.19
CA LEU A 53 1.47 27.93 -23.67
C LEU A 53 0.55 29.05 -23.19
N VAL A 54 -0.01 29.81 -24.14
CA VAL A 54 -1.14 30.70 -23.87
C VAL A 54 -2.04 29.88 -22.95
N PRO A 55 -2.34 30.32 -21.70
CA PRO A 55 -3.20 29.56 -20.83
C PRO A 55 -4.39 29.16 -21.68
N ALA A 56 -4.48 27.90 -22.06
CA ALA A 56 -5.70 27.39 -22.64
C ALA A 56 -6.72 27.82 -21.61
N THR A 57 -7.63 28.67 -22.01
CA THR A 57 -8.79 28.98 -21.19
C THR A 57 -9.38 27.60 -20.93
N MET A 58 -9.01 27.03 -19.78
CA MET A 58 -9.62 25.80 -19.39
C MET A 58 -11.11 26.11 -19.45
N PRO A 59 -11.89 25.41 -20.28
CA PRO A 59 -13.32 25.51 -20.15
C PRO A 59 -13.53 25.34 -18.65
N ALA A 60 -14.17 26.32 -18.01
CA ALA A 60 -14.51 26.21 -16.63
C ALA A 60 -15.12 24.84 -16.55
N LEU A 61 -14.32 23.85 -16.05
CA LEU A 61 -14.89 22.64 -15.56
C LEU A 61 -15.86 23.22 -14.54
N GLU A 62 -17.13 23.36 -14.97
CA GLU A 62 -18.18 23.23 -14.00
C GLU A 62 -17.81 21.91 -13.31
N ILE A 63 -17.03 22.04 -12.25
CA ILE A 63 -17.06 21.08 -11.21
C ILE A 63 -18.53 21.12 -10.85
N GLN A 64 -19.31 20.33 -11.60
CA GLN A 64 -20.53 19.84 -11.03
C GLN A 64 -20.04 19.18 -9.75
N ASN A 65 -19.97 20.00 -8.70
CA ASN A 65 -20.22 19.56 -7.36
C ASN A 65 -21.68 19.06 -7.36
N LYS A 66 -21.96 18.16 -8.31
CA LYS A 66 -22.89 17.12 -8.03
C LYS A 66 -22.18 16.44 -6.86
N PRO A 67 -22.64 16.68 -5.61
CA PRO A 67 -22.33 15.72 -4.59
C PRO A 67 -22.62 14.43 -5.32
N VAL A 68 -21.65 13.52 -5.47
CA VAL A 68 -21.99 12.13 -5.69
C VAL A 68 -22.98 11.96 -4.56
N ALA A 69 -24.25 12.09 -4.93
CA ALA A 69 -25.33 11.87 -4.00
C ALA A 69 -24.97 10.49 -3.54
N ALA A 70 -24.38 10.42 -2.34
CA ALA A 70 -24.33 9.19 -1.61
C ALA A 70 -25.74 8.71 -1.82
N THR A 71 -25.89 7.73 -2.73
CA THR A 71 -27.20 7.23 -3.07
C THR A 71 -27.75 6.94 -1.72
N SER A 72 -28.87 7.56 -1.35
CA SER A 72 -29.38 7.63 0.02
C SER A 72 -29.57 6.25 0.67
N ASP A 73 -29.18 5.23 -0.05
CA ASP A 73 -29.34 3.81 0.21
C ASP A 73 -28.00 3.08 0.48
N ALA A 74 -26.82 3.71 0.38
CA ALA A 74 -25.57 3.01 0.69
C ALA A 74 -25.38 2.93 2.22
N CYS A 75 -24.90 1.78 2.69
CA CYS A 75 -24.64 1.53 4.10
C CYS A 75 -23.33 2.18 4.53
N ARG A 76 -23.33 2.85 5.67
CA ARG A 76 -22.13 3.45 6.27
C ARG A 76 -21.47 2.44 7.19
N VAL A 77 -20.23 2.05 6.92
CA VAL A 77 -19.52 1.00 7.66
C VAL A 77 -18.05 1.38 7.86
N PRO A 78 -17.41 1.03 8.99
CA PRO A 78 -15.97 1.13 9.11
C PRO A 78 -15.29 0.29 8.04
N ALA A 79 -14.27 0.85 7.37
CA ALA A 79 -13.60 0.17 6.26
C ALA A 79 -13.01 -1.19 6.67
N ALA A 80 -12.42 -1.27 7.87
CA ALA A 80 -11.89 -2.52 8.41
C ALA A 80 -12.97 -3.57 8.66
N ASP A 81 -14.16 -3.15 9.10
CA ASP A 81 -15.29 -4.05 9.37
C ASP A 81 -15.89 -4.60 8.08
N LEU A 82 -15.90 -3.78 7.01
CA LEU A 82 -16.35 -4.26 5.69
C LEU A 82 -15.45 -5.38 5.18
N ILE A 83 -14.11 -5.20 5.27
CA ILE A 83 -13.16 -6.26 4.91
C ILE A 83 -13.35 -7.47 5.83
N GLY A 84 -13.53 -7.25 7.13
CA GLY A 84 -13.75 -8.30 8.12
C GLY A 84 -15.00 -9.14 7.82
N ALA A 85 -16.09 -8.50 7.44
CA ALA A 85 -17.32 -9.18 7.05
C ALA A 85 -17.13 -10.03 5.77
N TRP A 86 -16.42 -9.47 4.76
CA TRP A 86 -16.07 -10.22 3.56
C TRP A 86 -15.19 -11.44 3.86
N VAL A 87 -14.15 -11.28 4.68
CA VAL A 87 -13.28 -12.39 5.11
C VAL A 87 -14.07 -13.46 5.86
N SER A 88 -14.91 -13.05 6.80
CA SER A 88 -15.74 -13.96 7.60
C SER A 88 -16.77 -14.74 6.77
N ALA A 89 -17.21 -14.16 5.65
CA ALA A 89 -18.04 -14.81 4.64
C ALA A 89 -17.27 -15.75 3.69
N LYS A 90 -16.01 -16.08 4.00
CA LYS A 90 -15.08 -16.88 3.18
C LYS A 90 -14.67 -16.21 1.88
N SER A 91 -14.60 -14.91 1.90
CA SER A 91 -14.08 -14.07 0.82
C SER A 91 -14.68 -14.38 -0.55
N PRO A 92 -15.99 -14.27 -0.74
CA PRO A 92 -16.62 -14.52 -2.03
C PRO A 92 -16.20 -13.46 -3.04
N GLU A 93 -16.05 -13.84 -4.32
CA GLU A 93 -15.73 -12.90 -5.40
C GLU A 93 -16.97 -12.20 -5.94
N THR A 94 -17.95 -12.97 -6.36
CA THR A 94 -19.15 -12.48 -7.05
C THR A 94 -20.41 -12.57 -6.20
N GLU A 95 -20.43 -13.46 -5.23
CA GLU A 95 -21.57 -13.62 -4.33
C GLU A 95 -21.62 -12.48 -3.32
N ALA A 96 -22.84 -12.04 -2.99
CA ALA A 96 -23.01 -11.03 -1.96
C ALA A 96 -22.77 -11.62 -0.56
N PHE A 97 -22.13 -10.83 0.29
CA PHE A 97 -21.99 -11.12 1.70
C PHE A 97 -22.75 -10.09 2.55
N GLN A 98 -23.14 -10.50 3.74
CA GLN A 98 -23.89 -9.63 4.64
C GLN A 98 -22.99 -9.02 5.69
N PHE A 99 -23.33 -7.79 6.08
CA PHE A 99 -22.69 -7.07 7.18
C PHE A 99 -23.71 -6.19 7.91
N VAL A 100 -23.31 -5.64 9.05
CA VAL A 100 -24.11 -4.69 9.82
C VAL A 100 -23.44 -3.32 9.68
N ASP A 101 -24.18 -2.31 9.31
CA ASP A 101 -23.68 -0.95 9.18
C ASP A 101 -23.53 -0.26 10.56
N ALA A 102 -22.98 0.95 10.56
CA ALA A 102 -22.77 1.73 11.78
C ALA A 102 -24.06 2.10 12.51
N ASP A 103 -25.20 2.06 11.82
CA ASP A 103 -26.53 2.33 12.36
C ASP A 103 -27.26 1.06 12.81
N GLY A 104 -26.60 -0.11 12.72
CA GLY A 104 -27.17 -1.40 13.09
C GLY A 104 -28.08 -2.03 12.03
N LYS A 105 -28.13 -1.49 10.80
CA LYS A 105 -28.90 -2.05 9.70
C LYS A 105 -28.16 -3.20 9.04
N LYS A 106 -28.92 -4.21 8.61
CA LYS A 106 -28.37 -5.29 7.80
C LYS A 106 -28.19 -4.85 6.37
N CYS A 107 -27.00 -5.06 5.85
CA CYS A 107 -26.59 -4.66 4.51
C CYS A 107 -25.95 -5.84 3.77
N GLU A 108 -25.91 -5.73 2.46
CA GLU A 108 -25.19 -6.67 1.60
C GLU A 108 -24.24 -5.94 0.65
N ALA A 109 -23.08 -6.51 0.41
CA ALA A 109 -22.08 -6.02 -0.54
C ALA A 109 -21.44 -7.18 -1.28
N THR A 110 -20.70 -6.87 -2.33
CA THR A 110 -19.86 -7.82 -3.08
C THR A 110 -18.39 -7.44 -2.97
N PHE A 111 -17.50 -8.25 -3.49
CA PHE A 111 -16.08 -7.90 -3.52
C PHE A 111 -15.79 -6.61 -4.32
N ALA A 112 -16.65 -6.25 -5.26
CA ALA A 112 -16.52 -5.01 -6.01
C ALA A 112 -16.56 -3.75 -5.12
N GLU A 113 -17.24 -3.81 -3.98
CA GLU A 113 -17.25 -2.72 -3.00
C GLU A 113 -16.09 -2.81 -1.98
N VAL A 114 -15.46 -3.98 -1.87
CA VAL A 114 -14.26 -4.17 -1.03
C VAL A 114 -12.98 -3.77 -1.76
N LEU A 115 -12.88 -4.07 -3.06
CA LEU A 115 -11.67 -3.80 -3.86
C LEU A 115 -11.20 -2.34 -3.83
N PRO A 116 -12.07 -1.32 -3.90
CA PRO A 116 -11.68 0.08 -3.78
C PRO A 116 -10.88 0.39 -2.52
N LEU A 117 -11.11 -0.32 -1.42
CA LEU A 117 -10.36 -0.13 -0.18
C LEU A 117 -8.86 -0.42 -0.33
N PHE A 118 -8.46 -1.18 -1.31
CA PHE A 118 -7.06 -1.46 -1.62
C PHE A 118 -6.54 -0.61 -2.78
N THR A 119 -7.40 -0.23 -3.72
CA THR A 119 -7.00 0.35 -5.01
C THR A 119 -7.16 1.86 -5.09
N GLU A 120 -8.01 2.46 -4.26
CA GLU A 120 -8.26 3.89 -4.31
C GLU A 120 -7.54 4.63 -3.18
N PRO A 121 -6.88 5.76 -3.47
CA PRO A 121 -6.25 6.58 -2.45
C PRO A 121 -7.31 7.35 -1.63
N ASN A 122 -6.92 7.82 -0.46
CA ASN A 122 -7.73 8.67 0.42
C ASN A 122 -9.02 8.02 1.00
N LEU A 123 -9.24 6.72 0.81
CA LEU A 123 -10.41 6.05 1.40
C LEU A 123 -10.27 5.79 2.90
N TRP A 124 -9.05 5.46 3.33
CA TRP A 124 -8.78 5.15 4.73
C TRP A 124 -8.53 6.41 5.56
N GLN A 125 -7.83 7.35 4.97
CA GLN A 125 -7.42 8.59 5.60
C GLN A 125 -7.11 9.62 4.52
N THR A 126 -7.36 10.89 4.80
CA THR A 126 -6.99 11.99 3.90
C THR A 126 -5.48 11.96 3.63
N ASP A 127 -5.09 12.16 2.40
CA ASP A 127 -3.71 12.13 1.92
C ASP A 127 -3.01 10.76 2.03
N SER A 128 -3.76 9.67 2.26
CA SER A 128 -3.22 8.31 2.24
C SER A 128 -3.07 7.78 0.80
N LEU A 129 -1.99 7.02 0.61
CA LEU A 129 -1.80 6.25 -0.62
C LEU A 129 -2.72 5.02 -0.64
N ALA A 130 -3.08 4.57 -1.85
CA ALA A 130 -3.71 3.26 -2.00
C ALA A 130 -2.73 2.14 -1.63
N CYS A 131 -3.22 1.03 -1.11
CA CYS A 131 -2.38 -0.13 -0.78
C CYS A 131 -1.62 -0.66 -2.00
N VAL A 132 -2.25 -0.61 -3.18
CA VAL A 132 -1.64 -1.02 -4.47
C VAL A 132 -0.49 -0.13 -4.92
N SER A 133 -0.33 1.06 -4.34
CA SER A 133 0.84 1.90 -4.63
C SER A 133 2.16 1.22 -4.26
N CYS A 134 2.12 0.33 -3.28
CA CYS A 134 3.25 -0.49 -2.86
C CYS A 134 3.02 -1.98 -3.15
N HIS A 135 1.80 -2.51 -2.92
CA HIS A 135 1.45 -3.91 -3.09
C HIS A 135 0.80 -4.16 -4.45
N SER A 136 1.62 -4.09 -5.50
CA SER A 136 1.20 -4.16 -6.90
C SER A 136 1.29 -5.57 -7.50
N VAL A 137 0.81 -5.70 -8.73
CA VAL A 137 0.82 -6.96 -9.48
C VAL A 137 2.21 -7.56 -9.69
N ASP A 138 3.23 -6.73 -9.81
CA ASP A 138 4.62 -7.21 -9.89
C ASP A 138 5.12 -7.60 -8.49
N VAL A 139 4.90 -8.86 -8.15
CA VAL A 139 5.26 -9.40 -6.84
C VAL A 139 6.78 -9.47 -6.61
N THR A 140 7.60 -9.35 -7.65
CA THR A 140 9.06 -9.40 -7.52
C THR A 140 9.62 -8.15 -6.86
N ILE A 141 8.96 -7.02 -7.06
CA ILE A 141 9.33 -5.73 -6.47
C ILE A 141 8.36 -5.29 -5.36
N SER A 142 7.20 -5.91 -5.28
CA SER A 142 6.18 -5.59 -4.27
C SER A 142 6.64 -6.00 -2.88
N PRO A 143 6.51 -5.14 -1.85
CA PRO A 143 6.78 -5.50 -0.48
C PRO A 143 6.02 -6.75 -0.06
N ALA A 144 6.68 -7.63 0.68
CA ALA A 144 6.16 -8.93 1.10
C ALA A 144 5.69 -9.84 -0.07
N GLN A 145 6.09 -9.57 -1.31
CA GLN A 145 5.66 -10.27 -2.52
C GLN A 145 4.12 -10.44 -2.55
N LEU A 146 3.42 -9.34 -2.26
CA LEU A 146 1.96 -9.28 -2.10
C LEU A 146 1.34 -8.41 -3.19
N ASP A 147 0.29 -8.93 -3.83
CA ASP A 147 -0.53 -8.19 -4.79
C ASP A 147 -1.93 -7.95 -4.21
N LEU A 148 -2.29 -6.68 -4.01
CA LEU A 148 -3.60 -6.25 -3.53
C LEU A 148 -4.46 -5.62 -4.64
N SER A 149 -4.02 -5.71 -5.90
CA SER A 149 -4.69 -5.06 -7.02
C SER A 149 -5.90 -5.84 -7.55
N SER A 150 -6.03 -7.09 -7.15
CA SER A 150 -7.07 -7.98 -7.65
C SER A 150 -7.51 -9.01 -6.63
N TYR A 151 -8.70 -9.57 -6.83
CA TYR A 151 -9.21 -10.68 -6.04
C TYR A 151 -8.22 -11.86 -6.02
N ALA A 152 -7.75 -12.27 -7.19
CA ALA A 152 -6.80 -13.37 -7.31
C ALA A 152 -5.47 -13.09 -6.61
N GLY A 153 -4.96 -11.86 -6.70
CA GLY A 153 -3.75 -11.42 -6.01
C GLY A 153 -3.89 -11.50 -4.49
N ILE A 154 -5.01 -11.02 -3.95
CA ILE A 154 -5.29 -11.07 -2.50
C ILE A 154 -5.37 -12.52 -2.01
N LEU A 155 -6.09 -13.39 -2.72
CA LEU A 155 -6.23 -14.81 -2.34
C LEU A 155 -4.95 -15.63 -2.57
N ALA A 156 -4.06 -15.18 -3.47
CA ALA A 156 -2.77 -15.80 -3.65
C ALA A 156 -1.85 -15.59 -2.43
N GLY A 157 -2.09 -14.53 -1.66
CA GLY A 157 -1.40 -14.25 -0.41
C GLY A 157 -0.04 -13.59 -0.58
N SER A 158 0.75 -13.56 0.50
CA SER A 158 2.06 -12.91 0.58
C SER A 158 3.23 -13.89 0.47
N ARG A 159 4.46 -13.38 0.30
CA ARG A 159 5.70 -14.17 0.20
C ARG A 159 5.65 -15.19 -0.94
N ARG A 160 5.16 -14.74 -2.07
CA ARG A 160 5.07 -15.54 -3.30
C ARG A 160 6.44 -15.59 -3.97
N GLU A 161 6.75 -16.72 -4.59
CA GLU A 161 7.98 -16.87 -5.38
C GLU A 161 7.86 -16.16 -6.73
N ASP A 162 6.66 -16.18 -7.32
CA ASP A 162 6.32 -15.54 -8.57
C ASP A 162 4.81 -15.16 -8.62
N GLU A 163 4.38 -14.58 -9.72
CA GLU A 163 2.99 -14.16 -9.93
C GLU A 163 1.98 -15.34 -9.94
N LYS A 164 2.43 -16.55 -10.23
CA LYS A 164 1.58 -17.74 -10.36
C LYS A 164 1.56 -18.59 -9.10
N SER A 165 2.56 -18.43 -8.23
CA SER A 165 2.66 -19.20 -7.00
C SER A 165 1.66 -18.74 -5.96
N LYS A 166 1.25 -19.65 -5.09
CA LYS A 166 0.47 -19.36 -3.91
C LYS A 166 1.40 -19.15 -2.73
N GLY A 167 1.22 -18.05 -2.03
CA GLY A 167 2.01 -17.66 -0.87
C GLY A 167 1.31 -17.96 0.45
N MET A 168 1.69 -17.21 1.48
CA MET A 168 1.07 -17.29 2.80
C MET A 168 -0.28 -16.61 2.81
N ASP A 169 -1.27 -17.27 3.41
CA ASP A 169 -2.60 -16.68 3.60
C ASP A 169 -2.53 -15.40 4.46
N ILE A 170 -3.09 -14.33 3.93
CA ILE A 170 -3.16 -13.04 4.61
C ILE A 170 -4.53 -12.78 5.26
N LEU A 171 -5.52 -13.64 4.97
CA LEU A 171 -6.91 -13.50 5.42
C LEU A 171 -7.24 -14.33 6.67
N GLY A 172 -6.24 -15.05 7.21
CA GLY A 172 -6.38 -15.79 8.47
C GLY A 172 -7.31 -17.00 8.42
N GLY A 173 -7.46 -17.62 7.24
CA GLY A 173 -8.35 -18.77 7.06
C GLY A 173 -9.82 -18.45 7.29
N GLY A 174 -10.23 -17.21 7.07
CA GLY A 174 -11.59 -16.74 7.28
C GLY A 174 -11.87 -16.22 8.71
N ILE A 175 -10.83 -16.04 9.53
CA ILE A 175 -10.93 -15.44 10.86
C ILE A 175 -10.24 -14.09 10.83
N TRP A 176 -11.03 -13.01 10.70
CA TRP A 176 -10.54 -11.66 10.48
C TRP A 176 -9.49 -11.20 11.49
N GLU A 177 -9.75 -11.36 12.78
CA GLU A 177 -8.86 -10.92 13.87
C GLU A 177 -7.52 -11.67 13.91
N LYS A 178 -7.46 -12.86 13.27
CA LYS A 178 -6.23 -13.65 13.14
C LYS A 178 -5.50 -13.38 11.83
N SER A 179 -6.11 -12.61 10.94
CA SER A 179 -5.53 -12.33 9.62
C SER A 179 -4.30 -11.43 9.75
N MET A 180 -3.32 -11.66 8.89
CA MET A 180 -2.15 -10.79 8.77
C MET A 180 -2.56 -9.40 8.29
N LEU A 181 -3.59 -9.33 7.46
CA LEU A 181 -4.15 -8.08 6.96
C LEU A 181 -4.73 -7.24 8.11
N TYR A 182 -5.56 -7.84 8.99
CA TYR A 182 -6.07 -7.17 10.17
C TYR A 182 -4.95 -6.60 11.05
N GLN A 183 -3.93 -7.42 11.33
CA GLN A 183 -2.79 -6.98 12.14
C GLN A 183 -2.02 -5.83 11.48
N SER A 184 -1.94 -5.81 10.15
CA SER A 184 -1.26 -4.75 9.42
C SER A 184 -2.06 -3.44 9.38
N LEU A 185 -3.38 -3.51 9.50
CA LEU A 185 -4.27 -2.36 9.55
C LEU A 185 -4.45 -1.83 10.98
N SER A 186 -4.47 -2.72 11.98
CA SER A 186 -4.81 -2.36 13.37
C SER A 186 -3.61 -1.94 14.21
N VAL A 187 -2.38 -2.27 13.79
CA VAL A 187 -1.16 -2.00 14.57
C VAL A 187 -0.20 -1.14 13.76
N SER A 188 0.17 0.01 14.32
CA SER A 188 1.23 0.84 13.73
C SER A 188 2.57 0.11 13.75
N LYS A 189 3.34 0.22 12.67
CA LYS A 189 4.67 -0.37 12.51
C LYS A 189 5.62 0.74 12.11
N ALA A 190 6.24 1.38 13.11
CA ALA A 190 7.07 2.57 12.92
C ALA A 190 8.20 2.39 11.89
N ASP A 191 8.71 1.17 11.76
CA ASP A 191 9.83 0.85 10.87
C ASP A 191 9.39 0.39 9.48
N VAL A 192 8.07 0.33 9.21
CA VAL A 192 7.52 -0.14 7.93
C VAL A 192 6.87 1.02 7.18
N PRO A 193 7.47 1.49 6.07
CA PRO A 193 6.86 2.55 5.26
C PRO A 193 5.42 2.21 4.86
N GLY A 194 4.51 3.18 4.98
CA GLY A 194 3.09 2.99 4.68
C GLY A 194 2.28 2.32 5.80
N HIS A 195 2.93 1.85 6.88
CA HIS A 195 2.27 1.22 8.03
C HIS A 195 2.65 1.90 9.35
N THR A 196 3.12 3.14 9.29
CA THR A 196 3.55 3.91 10.46
C THR A 196 2.40 4.26 11.39
N GLU A 197 1.19 4.29 10.86
CA GLU A 197 -0.03 4.56 11.61
C GLU A 197 -1.01 3.41 11.45
N ALA A 198 -1.72 3.07 12.51
CA ALA A 198 -2.85 2.17 12.41
C ALA A 198 -4.01 2.88 11.72
N VAL A 199 -4.78 2.12 10.94
CA VAL A 199 -6.01 2.67 10.35
C VAL A 199 -6.99 3.01 11.45
N SER A 200 -7.54 4.22 11.41
CA SER A 200 -8.52 4.65 12.39
C SER A 200 -9.79 3.80 12.32
N ALA A 201 -10.31 3.40 13.46
CA ALA A 201 -11.62 2.76 13.56
C ALA A 201 -12.75 3.66 13.02
N ASP A 202 -12.49 4.98 12.94
CA ASP A 202 -13.43 5.97 12.42
C ASP A 202 -13.31 6.19 10.91
N SER A 203 -12.52 5.38 10.21
CA SER A 203 -12.43 5.40 8.75
C SER A 203 -13.67 4.77 8.14
N PHE A 204 -14.74 5.56 8.01
CA PHE A 204 -16.00 5.09 7.45
C PHE A 204 -16.04 5.19 5.93
N VAL A 205 -16.62 4.18 5.32
CA VAL A 205 -16.93 4.14 3.89
C VAL A 205 -18.41 3.90 3.66
N PHE A 206 -18.87 4.20 2.46
CA PHE A 206 -20.23 3.91 2.02
C PHE A 206 -20.17 2.76 1.02
N ALA A 207 -20.74 1.62 1.37
CA ALA A 207 -20.67 0.41 0.58
C ALA A 207 -21.98 -0.41 0.68
N GLY A 208 -22.24 -1.17 -0.37
CA GLY A 208 -23.38 -2.06 -0.40
C GLY A 208 -24.74 -1.36 -0.34
N LYS A 209 -25.75 -2.13 -0.07
CA LYS A 209 -27.14 -1.65 0.03
C LYS A 209 -27.86 -2.33 1.22
N PRO A 210 -28.83 -1.63 1.84
CA PRO A 210 -29.62 -2.22 2.90
C PRO A 210 -30.43 -3.43 2.38
N LEU A 211 -30.44 -4.47 3.19
CA LEU A 211 -31.39 -5.57 2.96
C LEU A 211 -32.79 -5.09 3.25
N ALA A 212 -33.72 -5.37 2.32
CA ALA A 212 -35.12 -5.10 2.56
C ALA A 212 -35.57 -5.85 3.82
N GLU A 213 -36.06 -5.10 4.80
CA GLU A 213 -36.66 -5.70 6.00
C GLU A 213 -37.87 -6.54 5.56
N SER A 214 -37.75 -7.84 5.74
CA SER A 214 -38.89 -8.72 5.41
C SER A 214 -40.10 -8.26 6.22
N ALA A 215 -41.15 -7.84 5.52
CA ALA A 215 -42.40 -7.44 6.16
C ALA A 215 -42.80 -8.50 7.17
N PRO A 216 -43.19 -8.12 8.40
CA PRO A 216 -43.62 -9.08 9.41
C PRO A 216 -44.75 -9.93 8.83
N THR A 217 -44.54 -11.23 8.76
CA THR A 217 -45.57 -12.18 8.34
C THR A 217 -46.80 -11.97 9.22
N ALA A 218 -47.86 -11.46 8.64
CA ALA A 218 -49.13 -11.23 9.36
C ALA A 218 -49.53 -12.55 10.02
N THR A 219 -49.47 -12.56 11.35
CA THR A 219 -49.97 -13.70 12.14
C THR A 219 -51.44 -13.87 11.81
N PRO A 220 -51.89 -15.03 11.31
CA PRO A 220 -53.30 -15.24 11.06
C PRO A 220 -54.06 -15.09 12.38
N LYS A 221 -54.98 -14.14 12.42
CA LYS A 221 -55.86 -13.90 13.56
C LYS A 221 -56.79 -15.13 13.74
N PRO A 222 -56.91 -15.69 14.95
CA PRO A 222 -57.74 -16.86 15.22
C PRO A 222 -59.22 -16.60 14.99
#